data_bacb2efe89458fde56306fe93dfc7bfb
#
_entry.id   bacb2efe89458fde56306fe93dfc7bfb
#
_cell.length_a   1.000
_cell.length_b   1.000
_cell.length_c   1.000
_cell.angle_alpha   90.00
_cell.angle_beta   90.00
_cell.angle_gamma   90.00
#
_symmetry.space_group_name_H-M   'P 1'
#
loop_
_entity.id
_entity.type
_entity.pdbx_description
1 polymer ?
#
loop_
_entity_poly.entity_id
_entity_poly.type
_entity_poly.pdbx_seq_one_letter_code
_entity_poly.pdbx_strand_id
1 'polypeptide(L)'
;LSLVACGDKAPADNGGEGTPDAKDYSGYTIRIYSNSNSTERTTWLVNAAKDAGFTVSIDDNSVISGDTAAIQAANENKDGDILFGLNETRWSQVVNGTYENLSLVDWTPTWADQVGQYAYPGAAYGLVIQNVLMLYRTDELGTNGEALHFQHWSDIVNCGYKWYRQNKVGGTTNANINSALLYSFVDPTSPAGGISIDGWKTLWNYCANGVYSSDDTYKYGFDPLNKGDVAVSTFYS
;
A
#
# COMPACT_ATOMS: atom_id res chain seq x y z
N LEU A 1 1.47 1.57 21.73
CA LEU A 1 2.22 0.65 20.86
C LEU A 1 3.12 -0.18 21.78
N SER A 2 2.72 -1.42 22.06
CA SER A 2 3.60 -2.35 22.78
C SER A 2 4.23 -3.26 21.75
N LEU A 3 5.50 -3.01 21.45
CA LEU A 3 6.34 -3.90 20.67
C LEU A 3 6.92 -4.97 21.60
N VAL A 4 6.66 -6.22 21.33
CA VAL A 4 7.34 -7.35 21.98
C VAL A 4 8.40 -7.84 21.01
N ALA A 5 9.67 -7.59 21.31
CA ALA A 5 10.78 -8.16 20.57
C ALA A 5 10.98 -9.61 21.00
N CYS A 6 11.08 -10.52 20.05
CA CYS A 6 11.43 -11.92 20.28
C CYS A 6 12.94 -12.08 20.38
N GLY A 7 13.36 -12.80 21.42
CA GLY A 7 14.66 -13.43 21.51
C GLY A 7 15.30 -13.28 22.86
N ASP A 8 14.92 -14.11 23.79
CA ASP A 8 15.73 -14.90 24.72
C ASP A 8 14.83 -15.48 25.81
N LYS A 9 15.11 -16.71 26.23
CA LYS A 9 14.35 -17.40 27.25
C LYS A 9 14.31 -16.58 28.54
N ALA A 10 13.09 -16.24 28.95
CA ALA A 10 12.84 -15.58 30.22
C ALA A 10 13.45 -16.42 31.40
N PRO A 11 14.13 -15.78 32.34
CA PRO A 11 14.45 -16.41 33.62
C PRO A 11 13.13 -16.64 34.39
N ALA A 12 13.07 -17.79 35.11
CA ALA A 12 11.93 -18.18 35.92
C ALA A 12 11.56 -17.08 36.93
N ASP A 13 10.32 -16.64 36.89
CA ASP A 13 9.72 -15.63 37.78
C ASP A 13 9.57 -16.21 39.19
N ASN A 14 10.19 -15.57 40.17
CA ASN A 14 9.88 -15.71 41.57
C ASN A 14 8.97 -14.57 41.99
N GLY A 15 7.72 -14.90 42.29
CA GLY A 15 6.61 -14.03 42.57
C GLY A 15 6.89 -12.81 43.48
N GLY A 16 6.52 -11.67 42.99
CA GLY A 16 6.32 -10.41 43.70
C GLY A 16 5.34 -9.58 42.89
N GLU A 17 4.20 -9.19 43.47
CA GLU A 17 3.28 -8.21 42.92
C GLU A 17 3.94 -6.83 42.88
N GLY A 18 4.77 -6.61 41.86
CA GLY A 18 5.26 -5.28 41.45
C GLY A 18 4.73 -4.99 40.06
N THR A 19 4.34 -3.76 39.79
CA THR A 19 4.16 -3.24 38.44
C THR A 19 5.34 -3.75 37.58
N PRO A 20 5.10 -4.36 36.41
CA PRO A 20 6.20 -4.84 35.57
C PRO A 20 7.17 -3.67 35.37
N ASP A 21 8.43 -3.82 35.81
CA ASP A 21 9.46 -2.84 35.55
C ASP A 21 9.46 -2.58 34.05
N ALA A 22 9.28 -1.32 33.66
CA ALA A 22 9.33 -0.92 32.27
C ALA A 22 10.70 -1.36 31.74
N LYS A 23 10.69 -2.34 30.82
CA LYS A 23 11.93 -2.84 30.21
C LYS A 23 12.67 -1.66 29.59
N ASP A 24 13.94 -1.53 29.94
CA ASP A 24 14.80 -0.51 29.33
C ASP A 24 15.23 -0.98 27.95
N TYR A 25 14.75 -0.32 26.93
CA TYR A 25 15.07 -0.55 25.52
C TYR A 25 16.05 0.48 24.95
N SER A 26 16.65 1.33 25.78
CA SER A 26 17.50 2.45 25.33
C SER A 26 18.74 2.02 24.53
N GLY A 27 19.18 0.76 24.72
CA GLY A 27 20.30 0.18 23.96
C GLY A 27 19.91 -0.48 22.63
N TYR A 28 18.62 -0.54 22.31
CA TYR A 28 18.15 -1.21 21.10
C TYR A 28 17.93 -0.19 19.98
N THR A 29 18.39 -0.56 18.78
CA THR A 29 18.07 0.16 17.53
C THR A 29 17.34 -0.78 16.62
N ILE A 30 16.12 -0.42 16.22
CA ILE A 30 15.30 -1.15 15.25
C ILE A 30 15.57 -0.56 13.88
N ARG A 31 16.08 -1.37 12.95
CA ARG A 31 16.30 -0.98 11.57
C ARG A 31 15.10 -1.36 10.71
N ILE A 32 14.56 -0.37 9.99
CA ILE A 32 13.37 -0.51 9.18
C ILE A 32 13.72 -0.38 7.70
N TYR A 33 13.31 -1.37 6.91
CA TYR A 33 13.26 -1.29 5.45
C TYR A 33 11.85 -0.91 4.99
N SER A 34 11.75 -0.04 3.99
CA SER A 34 10.45 0.35 3.44
C SER A 34 10.57 0.84 2.00
N ASN A 35 9.53 0.58 1.20
CA ASN A 35 9.34 1.23 -0.11
C ASN A 35 8.42 2.44 -0.03
N SER A 36 7.88 2.74 1.14
CA SER A 36 6.80 3.72 1.33
C SER A 36 7.07 4.61 2.53
N ASN A 37 8.17 5.38 2.47
CA ASN A 37 8.51 6.32 3.52
C ASN A 37 8.48 7.77 3.03
N SER A 38 8.25 8.70 3.96
CA SER A 38 8.38 10.14 3.76
C SER A 38 9.13 10.76 4.92
N THR A 39 9.59 11.98 4.74
CA THR A 39 10.25 12.74 5.82
C THR A 39 9.38 12.87 7.06
N GLU A 40 8.08 13.12 6.86
CA GLU A 40 7.11 13.24 7.95
C GLU A 40 6.94 11.92 8.70
N ARG A 41 6.85 10.81 7.96
CA ARG A 41 6.74 9.47 8.55
C ARG A 41 7.99 9.08 9.31
N THR A 42 9.18 9.35 8.75
CA THR A 42 10.46 9.14 9.45
C THR A 42 10.50 9.92 10.75
N THR A 43 10.16 11.20 10.71
CA THR A 43 10.14 12.06 11.90
C THR A 43 9.20 11.53 12.95
N TRP A 44 7.99 11.14 12.54
CA TRP A 44 7.02 10.56 13.46
C TRP A 44 7.51 9.25 14.09
N LEU A 45 8.05 8.31 13.28
CA LEU A 45 8.57 7.02 13.77
C LEU A 45 9.72 7.22 14.76
N VAL A 46 10.67 8.09 14.46
CA VAL A 46 11.82 8.38 15.33
C VAL A 46 11.36 8.97 16.66
N ASN A 47 10.42 9.93 16.64
CA ASN A 47 9.89 10.53 17.87
C ASN A 47 9.09 9.51 18.68
N ALA A 48 8.21 8.73 18.05
CA ALA A 48 7.43 7.71 18.74
C ALA A 48 8.32 6.63 19.37
N ALA A 49 9.38 6.22 18.68
CA ALA A 49 10.36 5.28 19.21
C ALA A 49 11.09 5.84 20.43
N LYS A 50 11.53 7.08 20.35
CA LYS A 50 12.18 7.78 21.45
C LYS A 50 11.27 7.88 22.68
N ASP A 51 10.01 8.22 22.49
CA ASP A 51 9.02 8.29 23.57
C ASP A 51 8.76 6.91 24.19
N ALA A 52 8.91 5.83 23.39
CA ALA A 52 8.82 4.45 23.86
C ALA A 52 10.14 3.88 24.41
N GLY A 53 11.22 4.65 24.42
CA GLY A 53 12.50 4.30 25.04
C GLY A 53 13.46 3.48 24.16
N PHE A 54 13.31 3.50 22.84
CA PHE A 54 14.24 2.84 21.90
C PHE A 54 14.59 3.72 20.70
N THR A 55 15.49 3.27 19.85
CA THR A 55 15.92 3.97 18.64
C THR A 55 15.38 3.28 17.39
N VAL A 56 14.98 4.06 16.42
CA VAL A 56 14.66 3.58 15.06
C VAL A 56 15.67 4.14 14.07
N SER A 57 16.20 3.25 13.23
CA SER A 57 17.00 3.60 12.07
C SER A 57 16.19 3.32 10.80
N ILE A 58 15.94 4.38 10.06
CA ILE A 58 15.33 4.33 8.72
C ILE A 58 16.03 5.39 7.89
N ASP A 59 16.91 5.01 7.00
CA ASP A 59 17.78 5.87 6.23
C ASP A 59 17.56 5.68 4.71
N ASP A 60 18.26 6.48 3.91
CA ASP A 60 18.16 6.44 2.46
C ASP A 60 18.56 5.08 1.86
N ASN A 61 19.37 4.29 2.55
CA ASN A 61 19.77 2.96 2.11
C ASN A 61 18.71 1.90 2.40
N SER A 62 17.81 2.17 3.36
CA SER A 62 16.70 1.29 3.72
C SER A 62 15.36 1.75 3.14
N VAL A 63 15.29 2.99 2.60
CA VAL A 63 14.12 3.50 1.88
C VAL A 63 14.34 3.37 0.38
N ILE A 64 13.83 2.30 -0.17
CA ILE A 64 14.09 1.92 -1.57
C ILE A 64 12.81 2.05 -2.37
N SER A 65 12.88 2.80 -3.47
CA SER A 65 11.73 2.97 -4.35
C SER A 65 11.31 1.65 -5.01
N GLY A 66 10.08 1.27 -4.75
CA GLY A 66 9.47 0.04 -5.27
C GLY A 66 9.58 -1.15 -4.30
N ASP A 67 8.46 -1.82 -4.12
CA ASP A 67 8.30 -2.93 -3.17
C ASP A 67 9.23 -4.12 -3.47
N THR A 68 9.47 -4.42 -4.75
CA THR A 68 10.38 -5.50 -5.16
C THR A 68 11.82 -5.22 -4.74
N ALA A 69 12.31 -4.00 -4.96
CA ALA A 69 13.67 -3.66 -4.60
C ALA A 69 13.86 -3.59 -3.07
N ALA A 70 12.88 -3.07 -2.34
CA ALA A 70 12.93 -3.00 -0.88
C ALA A 70 12.97 -4.39 -0.24
N ILE A 71 12.12 -5.33 -0.71
CA ILE A 71 12.11 -6.69 -0.18
C ILE A 71 13.40 -7.46 -0.53
N GLN A 72 13.95 -7.26 -1.73
CA GLN A 72 15.22 -7.87 -2.11
C GLN A 72 16.37 -7.35 -1.26
N ALA A 73 16.46 -6.04 -1.07
CA ALA A 73 17.51 -5.44 -0.23
C ALA A 73 17.43 -5.93 1.23
N ALA A 74 16.23 -5.99 1.81
CA ALA A 74 16.04 -6.52 3.16
C ALA A 74 16.47 -7.99 3.25
N ASN A 75 16.15 -8.81 2.25
CA ASN A 75 16.54 -10.22 2.19
C ASN A 75 18.07 -10.41 2.02
N GLU A 76 18.71 -9.57 1.22
CA GLU A 76 20.15 -9.67 0.91
C GLU A 76 21.03 -9.15 2.05
N ASN A 77 20.68 -8.00 2.62
CA ASN A 77 21.49 -7.32 3.64
C ASN A 77 21.41 -8.02 5.01
N LYS A 78 20.27 -8.62 5.36
CA LYS A 78 20.06 -9.36 6.63
C LYS A 78 20.30 -8.55 7.90
N ASP A 79 20.19 -7.24 7.82
CA ASP A 79 20.47 -6.29 8.91
C ASP A 79 19.23 -5.49 9.32
N GLY A 80 18.08 -5.80 8.74
CA GLY A 80 16.80 -5.17 9.06
C GLY A 80 15.99 -5.99 10.06
N ASP A 81 15.28 -5.29 10.92
CA ASP A 81 14.38 -5.90 11.91
C ASP A 81 12.94 -5.89 11.43
N ILE A 82 12.57 -4.87 10.66
CA ILE A 82 11.21 -4.67 10.16
C ILE A 82 11.24 -4.31 8.68
N LEU A 83 10.34 -4.92 7.92
CA LEU A 83 10.01 -4.51 6.55
C LEU A 83 8.54 -4.12 6.49
N PHE A 84 8.23 -2.89 6.06
CA PHE A 84 6.86 -2.44 5.90
C PHE A 84 6.60 -1.78 4.54
N GLY A 85 5.33 -1.70 4.16
CA GLY A 85 4.89 -1.11 2.90
C GLY A 85 4.71 -2.14 1.78
N LEU A 86 4.69 -3.42 2.11
CA LEU A 86 4.43 -4.47 1.12
C LEU A 86 2.93 -4.57 0.82
N ASN A 87 2.61 -4.81 -0.45
CA ASN A 87 1.28 -5.20 -0.86
C ASN A 87 1.06 -6.73 -0.67
N GLU A 88 -0.17 -7.19 -0.88
CA GLU A 88 -0.57 -8.59 -0.69
C GLU A 88 0.27 -9.57 -1.52
N THR A 89 0.63 -9.20 -2.75
CA THR A 89 1.42 -10.06 -3.64
C THR A 89 2.82 -10.27 -3.09
N ARG A 90 3.46 -9.23 -2.58
CA ARG A 90 4.82 -9.31 -2.04
C ARG A 90 4.83 -10.03 -0.69
N TRP A 91 3.84 -9.73 0.12
CA TRP A 91 3.67 -10.42 1.39
C TRP A 91 3.51 -11.94 1.20
N SER A 92 2.68 -12.37 0.25
CA SER A 92 2.50 -13.79 -0.06
C SER A 92 3.80 -14.48 -0.49
N GLN A 93 4.70 -13.78 -1.15
CA GLN A 93 6.03 -14.30 -1.50
C GLN A 93 6.89 -14.57 -0.25
N VAL A 94 6.81 -13.72 0.77
CA VAL A 94 7.48 -13.98 2.07
C VAL A 94 6.90 -15.22 2.72
N VAL A 95 5.57 -15.33 2.80
CA VAL A 95 4.87 -16.51 3.38
C VAL A 95 5.27 -17.79 2.68
N ASN A 96 5.38 -17.76 1.37
CA ASN A 96 5.71 -18.93 0.56
C ASN A 96 7.22 -19.24 0.52
N GLY A 97 8.04 -18.51 1.28
CA GLY A 97 9.47 -18.79 1.39
C GLY A 97 10.29 -18.38 0.16
N THR A 98 9.78 -17.46 -0.68
CA THR A 98 10.52 -16.94 -1.82
C THR A 98 11.78 -16.18 -1.38
N TYR A 99 11.75 -15.60 -0.19
CA TYR A 99 12.84 -14.84 0.42
C TYR A 99 13.32 -15.56 1.67
N GLU A 100 14.45 -16.26 1.57
CA GLU A 100 14.95 -17.18 2.60
C GLU A 100 15.35 -16.52 3.93
N ASN A 101 15.67 -15.23 3.90
CA ASN A 101 16.13 -14.46 5.06
C ASN A 101 15.01 -13.59 5.67
N LEU A 102 13.79 -13.68 5.15
CA LEU A 102 12.63 -12.99 5.68
C LEU A 102 11.68 -14.00 6.30
N SER A 103 11.25 -13.74 7.51
CA SER A 103 10.28 -14.56 8.23
C SER A 103 9.19 -13.69 8.84
N LEU A 104 8.07 -14.33 9.10
CA LEU A 104 6.97 -13.70 9.81
C LEU A 104 7.17 -13.86 11.32
N VAL A 105 6.77 -12.83 12.07
CA VAL A 105 6.72 -12.88 13.52
C VAL A 105 5.30 -13.25 13.93
N ASP A 106 5.17 -14.19 14.87
CA ASP A 106 3.89 -14.49 15.51
C ASP A 106 3.53 -13.36 16.47
N TRP A 107 2.83 -12.38 15.93
CA TRP A 107 2.45 -11.16 16.64
C TRP A 107 1.02 -10.75 16.29
N THR A 108 0.24 -10.51 17.33
CA THR A 108 -1.11 -9.94 17.18
C THR A 108 -1.14 -8.54 17.79
N PRO A 109 -1.27 -7.50 16.98
CA PRO A 109 -1.33 -6.14 17.50
C PRO A 109 -2.63 -5.89 18.27
N THR A 110 -2.58 -4.97 19.23
CA THR A 110 -3.77 -4.58 20.03
C THR A 110 -4.91 -3.99 19.19
N TRP A 111 -4.61 -3.53 18.00
CA TRP A 111 -5.58 -2.97 17.05
C TRP A 111 -6.01 -3.98 15.96
N ALA A 112 -5.65 -5.26 16.10
CA ALA A 112 -5.96 -6.30 15.11
C ALA A 112 -7.45 -6.39 14.75
N ASP A 113 -8.34 -6.19 15.74
CA ASP A 113 -9.78 -6.24 15.52
C ASP A 113 -10.30 -5.14 14.58
N GLN A 114 -9.58 -4.00 14.51
CA GLN A 114 -9.95 -2.88 13.64
C GLN A 114 -9.67 -3.17 12.16
N VAL A 115 -8.74 -4.06 11.89
CA VAL A 115 -8.28 -4.42 10.53
C VAL A 115 -8.40 -5.91 10.24
N GLY A 116 -9.12 -6.67 11.07
CA GLY A 116 -9.18 -8.12 11.05
C GLY A 116 -9.50 -8.72 9.68
N GLN A 117 -10.41 -8.10 8.91
CA GLN A 117 -10.71 -8.54 7.53
C GLN A 117 -9.53 -8.36 6.55
N TYR A 118 -8.53 -7.56 6.90
CA TYR A 118 -7.31 -7.31 6.13
C TYR A 118 -6.08 -7.95 6.79
N ALA A 119 -6.30 -8.74 7.84
CA ALA A 119 -5.24 -9.53 8.44
C ALA A 119 -4.98 -10.79 7.59
N TYR A 120 -3.71 -11.09 7.41
CA TYR A 120 -3.29 -12.30 6.71
C TYR A 120 -2.81 -13.32 7.74
N PRO A 121 -3.23 -14.58 7.61
CA PRO A 121 -2.77 -15.65 8.50
C PRO A 121 -1.24 -15.68 8.55
N GLY A 122 -0.66 -15.55 9.73
CA GLY A 122 0.77 -15.64 9.94
C GLY A 122 1.51 -14.32 10.02
N ALA A 123 0.84 -13.19 10.38
CA ALA A 123 1.50 -11.99 10.89
C ALA A 123 1.68 -10.77 9.98
N ALA A 124 0.90 -10.61 8.92
CA ALA A 124 0.78 -9.32 8.29
C ALA A 124 -0.57 -8.68 8.63
N TYR A 125 -0.56 -7.38 8.87
CA TYR A 125 -1.76 -6.61 9.16
C TYR A 125 -1.81 -5.41 8.24
N GLY A 126 -3.00 -5.11 7.72
CA GLY A 126 -3.22 -3.91 6.92
C GLY A 126 -3.00 -2.66 7.75
N LEU A 127 -1.94 -1.91 7.45
CA LEU A 127 -1.66 -0.61 8.07
C LEU A 127 -2.36 0.52 7.34
N VAL A 128 -2.57 0.35 6.04
CA VAL A 128 -3.16 1.35 5.16
C VAL A 128 -4.11 0.65 4.21
N ILE A 129 -5.33 1.16 4.13
CA ILE A 129 -6.29 0.77 3.10
C ILE A 129 -6.27 1.89 2.08
N GLN A 130 -5.85 1.57 0.87
CA GLN A 130 -5.83 2.53 -0.22
C GLN A 130 -7.02 2.26 -1.13
N ASN A 131 -7.79 3.31 -1.40
CA ASN A 131 -8.94 3.23 -2.26
C ASN A 131 -8.62 3.80 -3.65
N VAL A 132 -9.18 3.19 -4.67
CA VAL A 132 -9.25 3.82 -5.98
C VAL A 132 -10.43 4.78 -5.95
N LEU A 133 -10.12 6.06 -6.07
CA LEU A 133 -11.10 7.14 -6.07
C LEU A 133 -11.26 7.71 -7.47
N MET A 134 -12.44 8.24 -7.73
CA MET A 134 -12.72 9.00 -8.92
C MET A 134 -12.93 10.46 -8.55
N LEU A 135 -12.14 11.32 -9.16
CA LEU A 135 -12.24 12.77 -9.03
C LEU A 135 -12.79 13.36 -10.33
N TYR A 136 -13.58 14.41 -10.23
CA TYR A 136 -14.15 15.06 -11.38
C TYR A 136 -14.24 16.59 -11.20
N ARG A 137 -14.32 17.29 -12.31
CA ARG A 137 -14.50 18.73 -12.33
C ARG A 137 -15.96 19.08 -12.19
N THR A 138 -16.29 19.83 -11.15
CA THR A 138 -17.68 20.23 -10.87
C THR A 138 -18.21 21.28 -11.82
N ASP A 139 -17.34 22.10 -12.42
CA ASP A 139 -17.70 23.09 -13.43
C ASP A 139 -18.15 22.46 -14.76
N GLU A 140 -17.70 21.24 -15.06
CA GLU A 140 -18.14 20.49 -16.24
C GLU A 140 -19.25 19.49 -15.95
N LEU A 141 -19.25 18.89 -14.77
CA LEU A 141 -20.06 17.72 -14.45
C LEU A 141 -21.15 17.97 -13.40
N GLY A 142 -21.25 19.21 -12.89
CA GLY A 142 -22.15 19.57 -11.81
C GLY A 142 -21.58 19.28 -10.41
N THR A 143 -22.10 19.96 -9.39
CA THR A 143 -21.58 19.93 -8.02
C THR A 143 -21.60 18.52 -7.41
N ASN A 144 -22.58 17.71 -7.79
CA ASN A 144 -22.72 16.32 -7.33
C ASN A 144 -22.36 15.30 -8.44
N GLY A 145 -21.74 15.77 -9.54
CA GLY A 145 -21.44 14.92 -10.68
C GLY A 145 -22.69 14.40 -11.40
N GLU A 146 -23.77 15.21 -11.42
CA GLU A 146 -25.08 14.80 -11.96
C GLU A 146 -25.01 14.38 -13.44
N ALA A 147 -24.03 14.89 -14.17
CA ALA A 147 -23.79 14.49 -15.56
C ALA A 147 -23.14 13.10 -15.66
N LEU A 148 -22.67 12.53 -14.57
CA LEU A 148 -21.98 11.25 -14.53
C LEU A 148 -22.58 10.36 -13.47
N HIS A 149 -23.36 9.39 -13.90
CA HIS A 149 -23.81 8.31 -13.02
C HIS A 149 -22.77 7.16 -13.03
N PHE A 150 -21.60 7.39 -12.43
CA PHE A 150 -20.59 6.33 -12.32
C PHE A 150 -21.02 5.27 -11.30
N GLN A 151 -21.40 4.14 -11.77
CA GLN A 151 -21.62 2.94 -10.96
C GLN A 151 -20.61 1.85 -11.32
N HIS A 152 -20.11 1.88 -12.55
CA HIS A 152 -19.21 0.88 -13.10
C HIS A 152 -18.04 1.53 -13.83
N TRP A 153 -16.93 0.82 -13.94
CA TRP A 153 -15.77 1.27 -14.72
C TRP A 153 -16.07 1.53 -16.19
N SER A 154 -17.04 0.79 -16.77
CA SER A 154 -17.53 1.03 -18.13
C SER A 154 -18.11 2.43 -18.31
N ASP A 155 -18.63 3.03 -17.26
CA ASP A 155 -19.23 4.37 -17.35
C ASP A 155 -18.15 5.44 -17.60
N ILE A 156 -16.93 5.25 -17.10
CA ILE A 156 -15.81 6.15 -17.37
C ILE A 156 -15.46 6.15 -18.86
N VAL A 157 -15.28 4.97 -19.43
CA VAL A 157 -14.86 4.86 -20.85
C VAL A 157 -15.95 5.23 -21.84
N ASN A 158 -17.20 5.35 -21.38
CA ASN A 158 -18.37 5.71 -22.18
C ASN A 158 -18.94 7.09 -21.82
N CYS A 159 -18.34 7.83 -20.90
CA CYS A 159 -18.91 9.09 -20.39
C CYS A 159 -18.88 10.27 -21.41
N GLY A 160 -18.14 10.15 -22.49
CA GLY A 160 -17.99 11.21 -23.46
C GLY A 160 -17.01 12.34 -23.06
N TYR A 161 -16.47 12.28 -21.85
CA TYR A 161 -15.48 13.22 -21.35
C TYR A 161 -14.07 12.63 -21.40
N LYS A 162 -13.05 13.51 -21.37
CA LYS A 162 -11.67 13.06 -21.22
C LYS A 162 -11.41 12.64 -19.78
N TRP A 163 -10.74 11.51 -19.60
CA TRP A 163 -10.29 11.03 -18.29
C TRP A 163 -8.78 10.88 -18.25
N TYR A 164 -8.22 11.09 -17.08
CA TYR A 164 -6.82 10.85 -16.81
C TYR A 164 -6.62 9.44 -16.26
N ARG A 165 -5.63 8.76 -16.76
CA ARG A 165 -5.10 7.52 -16.19
C ARG A 165 -3.68 7.70 -15.69
N GLN A 166 -3.33 7.01 -14.65
CA GLN A 166 -1.98 7.04 -14.09
C GLN A 166 -0.93 6.57 -15.11
N ASN A 167 0.22 7.16 -15.02
CA ASN A 167 1.14 7.42 -16.09
C ASN A 167 1.94 6.24 -16.63
N LYS A 168 2.23 5.22 -15.89
CA LYS A 168 3.15 4.19 -16.37
C LYS A 168 2.46 2.84 -16.48
N VAL A 169 2.38 2.32 -17.69
CA VAL A 169 2.17 0.89 -17.88
C VAL A 169 3.28 0.17 -17.10
N GLY A 170 2.91 -0.55 -16.04
CA GLY A 170 3.86 -1.27 -15.18
C GLY A 170 4.23 -0.62 -13.84
N GLY A 171 3.76 0.59 -13.53
CA GLY A 171 3.88 1.15 -12.17
C GLY A 171 2.89 0.51 -11.21
N THR A 172 3.26 0.35 -9.93
CA THR A 172 2.41 -0.28 -8.90
C THR A 172 1.03 0.37 -8.80
N THR A 173 0.96 1.70 -8.80
CA THR A 173 -0.30 2.45 -8.76
C THR A 173 -1.19 2.11 -9.95
N ASN A 174 -0.62 2.07 -11.15
CA ASN A 174 -1.37 1.75 -12.36
C ASN A 174 -1.84 0.29 -12.37
N ALA A 175 -1.00 -0.63 -11.90
CA ALA A 175 -1.36 -2.03 -11.75
C ALA A 175 -2.54 -2.20 -10.77
N ASN A 176 -2.53 -1.49 -9.65
CA ASN A 176 -3.62 -1.55 -8.68
C ASN A 176 -4.93 -0.99 -9.21
N ILE A 177 -4.90 0.13 -9.95
CA ILE A 177 -6.09 0.69 -10.60
C ILE A 177 -6.63 -0.29 -11.66
N ASN A 178 -5.76 -0.84 -12.49
CA ASN A 178 -6.14 -1.81 -13.52
C ASN A 178 -6.71 -3.09 -12.90
N SER A 179 -6.13 -3.54 -11.80
CA SER A 179 -6.65 -4.70 -11.05
C SER A 179 -8.04 -4.40 -10.46
N ALA A 180 -8.23 -3.24 -9.84
CA ALA A 180 -9.53 -2.83 -9.31
C ALA A 180 -10.60 -2.79 -10.41
N LEU A 181 -10.24 -2.29 -11.60
CA LEU A 181 -11.11 -2.32 -12.78
C LEU A 181 -11.47 -3.77 -13.14
N LEU A 182 -10.48 -4.65 -13.30
CA LEU A 182 -10.72 -6.04 -13.69
C LEU A 182 -11.52 -6.81 -12.65
N TYR A 183 -11.29 -6.58 -11.34
CA TYR A 183 -12.05 -7.22 -10.28
C TYR A 183 -13.55 -6.92 -10.32
N SER A 184 -13.95 -5.78 -10.88
CA SER A 184 -15.38 -5.48 -11.08
C SER A 184 -16.05 -6.29 -12.20
N PHE A 185 -15.25 -7.03 -12.98
CA PHE A 185 -15.69 -7.86 -14.09
C PHE A 185 -15.35 -9.35 -13.91
N VAL A 186 -15.20 -9.80 -12.66
CA VAL A 186 -14.93 -11.23 -12.38
C VAL A 186 -16.06 -12.09 -12.90
N ASP A 187 -15.70 -13.07 -13.70
CA ASP A 187 -16.58 -14.11 -14.24
C ASP A 187 -15.82 -15.45 -14.23
N PRO A 188 -16.04 -16.29 -13.22
CA PRO A 188 -15.35 -17.56 -13.09
C PRO A 188 -15.54 -18.52 -14.27
N THR A 189 -16.58 -18.29 -15.08
CA THR A 189 -16.89 -19.11 -16.26
C THR A 189 -16.16 -18.63 -17.52
N SER A 190 -15.56 -17.44 -17.45
CA SER A 190 -14.86 -16.86 -18.59
C SER A 190 -13.58 -17.62 -18.93
N PRO A 191 -13.35 -18.00 -20.19
CA PRO A 191 -12.11 -18.60 -20.65
C PRO A 191 -10.93 -17.61 -20.63
N ALA A 192 -11.21 -16.32 -20.41
CA ALA A 192 -10.23 -15.23 -20.38
C ALA A 192 -9.66 -14.99 -18.97
N GLY A 193 -9.30 -16.06 -18.26
CA GLY A 193 -8.63 -15.98 -16.96
C GLY A 193 -9.55 -15.55 -15.82
N GLY A 194 -10.85 -15.91 -15.88
CA GLY A 194 -11.81 -15.59 -14.84
C GLY A 194 -12.30 -14.13 -14.85
N ILE A 195 -12.01 -13.39 -15.91
CA ILE A 195 -12.51 -12.02 -16.16
C ILE A 195 -13.37 -12.05 -17.42
N SER A 196 -14.51 -11.38 -17.40
CA SER A 196 -15.36 -11.28 -18.57
C SER A 196 -14.67 -10.59 -19.76
N ILE A 197 -15.10 -10.93 -20.97
CA ILE A 197 -14.56 -10.26 -22.18
C ILE A 197 -14.79 -8.74 -22.12
N ASP A 198 -15.93 -8.31 -21.56
CA ASP A 198 -16.22 -6.87 -21.43
C ASP A 198 -15.30 -6.19 -20.41
N GLY A 199 -14.84 -6.88 -19.39
CA GLY A 199 -13.81 -6.38 -18.48
C GLY A 199 -12.50 -6.09 -19.21
N TRP A 200 -12.05 -7.02 -20.04
CA TRP A 200 -10.84 -6.81 -20.85
C TRP A 200 -11.00 -5.69 -21.88
N LYS A 201 -12.16 -5.58 -22.53
CA LYS A 201 -12.45 -4.48 -23.45
C LYS A 201 -12.48 -3.13 -22.72
N THR A 202 -13.08 -3.08 -21.53
CA THR A 202 -13.12 -1.86 -20.71
C THR A 202 -11.72 -1.44 -20.29
N LEU A 203 -10.89 -2.37 -19.83
CA LEU A 203 -9.49 -2.08 -19.50
C LEU A 203 -8.71 -1.56 -20.72
N TRP A 204 -8.88 -2.21 -21.87
CA TRP A 204 -8.25 -1.75 -23.10
C TRP A 204 -8.65 -0.32 -23.45
N ASN A 205 -9.94 -0.01 -23.46
CA ASN A 205 -10.46 1.33 -23.75
C ASN A 205 -9.96 2.35 -22.73
N TYR A 206 -9.96 1.99 -21.45
CA TYR A 206 -9.45 2.83 -20.37
C TYR A 206 -7.98 3.20 -20.61
N CYS A 207 -7.15 2.24 -20.94
CA CYS A 207 -5.72 2.45 -21.17
C CYS A 207 -5.42 3.14 -22.52
N ALA A 208 -6.14 2.79 -23.58
CA ALA A 208 -5.87 3.28 -24.93
C ALA A 208 -6.33 4.73 -25.14
N ASN A 209 -7.46 5.11 -24.53
CA ASN A 209 -8.09 6.41 -24.76
C ASN A 209 -7.93 7.39 -23.59
N GLY A 210 -7.45 6.94 -22.44
CA GLY A 210 -7.18 7.82 -21.30
C GLY A 210 -5.97 8.72 -21.56
N VAL A 211 -6.10 9.98 -21.14
CA VAL A 211 -5.00 10.94 -21.18
C VAL A 211 -3.96 10.53 -20.13
N TYR A 212 -2.70 10.61 -20.47
CA TYR A 212 -1.59 10.41 -19.55
C TYR A 212 -0.42 11.32 -19.93
N SER A 213 0.50 11.55 -19.00
CA SER A 213 1.76 12.23 -19.28
C SER A 213 2.90 11.23 -19.32
N SER A 214 3.75 11.28 -20.30
CA SER A 214 4.95 10.46 -20.41
C SER A 214 6.19 11.12 -19.82
N ASP A 215 6.10 12.40 -19.46
CA ASP A 215 7.21 13.30 -19.13
C ASP A 215 7.11 13.94 -17.74
N ASP A 216 6.35 13.34 -16.83
CA ASP A 216 6.10 13.85 -15.48
C ASP A 216 5.43 15.25 -15.44
N THR A 217 4.75 15.67 -16.52
CA THR A 217 3.98 16.93 -16.56
C THR A 217 2.92 16.98 -15.45
N TYR A 218 2.41 15.83 -15.04
CA TYR A 218 1.49 15.69 -13.94
C TYR A 218 2.18 14.96 -12.79
N LYS A 219 2.43 15.67 -11.73
CA LYS A 219 3.04 15.10 -10.51
C LYS A 219 2.03 14.29 -9.70
N TYR A 220 0.78 14.73 -9.70
CA TYR A 220 -0.31 14.11 -8.95
C TYR A 220 -1.50 13.82 -9.85
N GLY A 221 -2.33 12.85 -9.48
CA GLY A 221 -3.51 12.47 -10.25
C GLY A 221 -4.58 13.57 -10.40
N PHE A 222 -4.53 14.62 -9.56
CA PHE A 222 -5.42 15.78 -9.65
C PHE A 222 -4.86 16.93 -10.51
N ASP A 223 -3.58 16.90 -10.89
CA ASP A 223 -2.98 17.98 -11.69
C ASP A 223 -3.69 18.19 -13.04
N PRO A 224 -4.03 17.13 -13.82
CA PRO A 224 -4.73 17.31 -15.07
C PRO A 224 -6.15 17.85 -14.91
N LEU A 225 -6.81 17.56 -13.78
CA LEU A 225 -8.11 18.19 -13.44
C LEU A 225 -7.95 19.68 -13.19
N ASN A 226 -6.98 20.07 -12.37
CA ASN A 226 -6.71 21.47 -12.04
C ASN A 226 -6.31 22.31 -13.25
N LYS A 227 -5.62 21.68 -14.21
CA LYS A 227 -5.25 22.33 -15.49
C LYS A 227 -6.39 22.39 -16.50
N GLY A 228 -7.47 21.66 -16.29
CA GLY A 228 -8.58 21.57 -17.22
C GLY A 228 -8.33 20.65 -18.42
N ASP A 229 -7.30 19.83 -18.37
CA ASP A 229 -6.93 18.92 -19.47
C ASP A 229 -7.88 17.72 -19.56
N VAL A 230 -8.49 17.35 -18.43
CA VAL A 230 -9.46 16.27 -18.31
C VAL A 230 -10.62 16.67 -17.39
N ALA A 231 -11.76 16.03 -17.56
CA ALA A 231 -12.93 16.22 -16.71
C ALA A 231 -12.99 15.20 -15.56
N VAL A 232 -12.36 14.03 -15.73
CA VAL A 232 -12.35 12.92 -14.77
C VAL A 232 -10.93 12.42 -14.57
N SER A 233 -10.58 12.06 -13.34
CA SER A 233 -9.32 11.39 -13.01
C SER A 233 -9.59 10.23 -12.08
N THR A 234 -8.91 9.13 -12.32
CA THR A 234 -8.79 8.05 -11.33
C THR A 234 -7.59 8.32 -10.45
N PHE A 235 -7.79 8.21 -9.17
CA PHE A 235 -6.80 8.50 -8.15
C PHE A 235 -6.68 7.32 -7.19
N TYR A 236 -5.48 7.12 -6.70
CA TYR A 236 -5.17 6.10 -5.71
C TYR A 236 -4.72 6.81 -4.43
N SER A 237 -5.51 6.65 -3.37
CA SER A 237 -5.30 7.35 -2.08
C SER A 237 -4.28 6.65 -1.18
#